data_318cf9bd4258d46f3654e41e1aa2e8b4
#
_entry.id   318cf9bd4258d46f3654e41e1aa2e8b4
#
_cell.length_a   1.000
_cell.length_b   1.000
_cell.length_c   1.000
_cell.angle_alpha   90.00
_cell.angle_beta   90.00
_cell.angle_gamma   90.00
#
_symmetry.space_group_name_H-M   'P 1'
#
loop_
_entity.id
_entity.type
_entity.pdbx_description
1 polymer ?
#
loop_
_entity_poly.entity_id
_entity_poly.type
_entity_poly.pdbx_seq_one_letter_code
_entity_poly.pdbx_strand_id
1 'polypeptide(L)'
;MAKEKMVEQITNMETDFAQWYTDICRKAELVEYASVKGFTILRPYGYAIWENIQQIMDGEFKKTGHQNVAMPVLIPESLLKKEGELVNGFAPEVAWVTKGGSEELEEPLAFRPTSETMFCDHWSRVLHSYRELPMLYNQWCSVIRWEKTTRPFLRSREFWWQEGHTIHETAEEAEAETAQQLKCYADFFENVLAIPVVPGRKTEKEKFAGAEATYTCECMMKDHKALQGATSHYFGDKFSRAYNVTFTGRDNKVQYPFQTSWGSTTRMIGAVIMAHGDNNGLVLPPKIAPIQVIVLPIAQHKPGVLEKAQELVDRLAKLGLRVKGDFTDNSPGWKFANWEMKGVPLRIEIGPKDIENNRCVAVRRDDREKLFLSLDELDTKVPELLDAVQKSLYEKAEANMEEHTYPAYSLEEAKKIQEEKGGFIKTMWCGELECEMKMKEQAGMSSRCMPLHQEHLADTCPICGKPAKHMIYWGVAY
;
A
#
# COMPACT_ATOMS: atom_id res chain seq x y z
N MET A 1 42.34 -15.56 -7.10
CA MET A 1 41.09 -15.74 -6.36
C MET A 1 40.32 -14.42 -6.41
N ALA A 2 39.21 -14.36 -7.13
CA ALA A 2 38.32 -13.20 -7.09
C ALA A 2 37.84 -13.04 -5.65
N LYS A 3 37.95 -11.84 -5.06
CA LYS A 3 37.37 -11.54 -3.76
C LYS A 3 35.88 -11.79 -3.87
N GLU A 4 35.34 -12.70 -3.05
CA GLU A 4 33.91 -12.93 -2.91
C GLU A 4 33.23 -11.58 -2.65
N LYS A 5 32.28 -11.23 -3.51
CA LYS A 5 31.57 -9.95 -3.39
C LYS A 5 30.68 -10.05 -2.17
N MET A 6 31.05 -9.41 -1.07
CA MET A 6 30.20 -9.34 0.12
C MET A 6 28.89 -8.63 -0.24
N VAL A 7 27.78 -9.07 0.38
CA VAL A 7 26.52 -8.32 0.32
C VAL A 7 26.77 -6.95 0.95
N GLU A 8 26.53 -5.89 0.19
CA GLU A 8 26.79 -4.53 0.64
C GLU A 8 25.89 -4.17 1.83
N GLN A 9 26.46 -3.53 2.83
CA GLN A 9 25.69 -2.99 3.95
C GLN A 9 24.78 -1.84 3.47
N ILE A 10 23.63 -1.71 4.11
CA ILE A 10 22.73 -0.58 3.93
C ILE A 10 23.04 0.51 4.94
N THR A 11 22.59 1.74 4.65
CA THR A 11 22.63 2.85 5.60
C THR A 11 21.88 2.47 6.87
N ASN A 12 22.37 2.93 8.03
CA ASN A 12 21.68 2.68 9.29
C ASN A 12 20.40 3.53 9.37
N MET A 13 19.30 2.91 9.76
CA MET A 13 17.96 3.51 9.79
C MET A 13 17.88 4.73 10.72
N GLU A 14 18.54 4.67 11.87
CA GLU A 14 18.55 5.75 12.87
C GLU A 14 19.42 6.95 12.42
N THR A 15 20.35 6.72 11.50
CA THR A 15 21.23 7.78 10.98
C THR A 15 20.59 8.53 9.81
N ASP A 16 20.03 7.78 8.84
CA ASP A 16 19.34 8.34 7.67
C ASP A 16 18.26 7.38 7.19
N PHE A 17 17.04 7.58 7.66
CA PHE A 17 15.89 6.74 7.31
C PHE A 17 15.57 6.79 5.82
N ALA A 18 15.75 7.95 5.18
CA ALA A 18 15.45 8.12 3.77
C ALA A 18 16.43 7.35 2.87
N GLN A 19 17.72 7.37 3.22
CA GLN A 19 18.74 6.63 2.49
C GLN A 19 18.63 5.12 2.79
N TRP A 20 18.40 4.73 4.05
CA TRP A 20 18.11 3.35 4.44
C TRP A 20 16.97 2.75 3.60
N TYR A 21 15.86 3.48 3.47
CA TYR A 21 14.72 3.07 2.66
C TYR A 21 15.11 2.84 1.19
N THR A 22 15.85 3.80 0.62
CA THR A 22 16.30 3.72 -0.78
C THR A 22 17.28 2.56 -1.00
N ASP A 23 18.17 2.33 -0.05
CA ASP A 23 19.10 1.21 -0.09
C ASP A 23 18.38 -0.14 -0.10
N ILE A 24 17.36 -0.32 0.75
CA ILE A 24 16.54 -1.54 0.73
C ILE A 24 15.85 -1.72 -0.62
N CYS A 25 15.21 -0.68 -1.16
CA CYS A 25 14.52 -0.77 -2.45
C CYS A 25 15.44 -1.32 -3.55
N ARG A 26 16.71 -0.94 -3.55
CA ARG A 26 17.68 -1.35 -4.58
C ARG A 26 18.40 -2.65 -4.23
N LYS A 27 18.92 -2.78 -3.00
CA LYS A 27 19.74 -3.94 -2.60
C LYS A 27 18.95 -5.21 -2.36
N ALA A 28 17.68 -5.10 -1.97
CA ALA A 28 16.75 -6.23 -1.97
C ALA A 28 16.24 -6.58 -3.39
N GLU A 29 16.73 -5.89 -4.42
CA GLU A 29 16.37 -6.10 -5.83
C GLU A 29 14.86 -5.88 -6.13
N LEU A 30 14.26 -4.89 -5.48
CA LEU A 30 12.84 -4.55 -5.70
C LEU A 30 12.66 -3.64 -6.91
N VAL A 31 13.54 -2.64 -7.05
CA VAL A 31 13.47 -1.64 -8.12
C VAL A 31 14.86 -1.31 -8.67
N GLU A 32 14.87 -0.74 -9.89
CA GLU A 32 15.98 0.01 -10.46
C GLU A 32 15.46 1.31 -11.08
N TYR A 33 16.28 2.32 -11.18
CA TYR A 33 15.92 3.57 -11.83
C TYR A 33 15.87 3.43 -13.34
N ALA A 34 14.82 3.95 -13.97
CA ALA A 34 14.72 4.01 -15.42
C ALA A 34 15.53 5.17 -16.00
N SER A 35 15.73 5.16 -17.32
CA SER A 35 16.42 6.25 -18.04
C SER A 35 15.66 7.58 -17.95
N VAL A 36 14.34 7.55 -17.84
CA VAL A 36 13.52 8.74 -17.64
C VAL A 36 13.46 9.03 -16.15
N LYS A 37 13.89 10.23 -15.76
CA LYS A 37 13.92 10.66 -14.35
C LYS A 37 12.54 10.58 -13.69
N GLY A 38 12.51 9.96 -12.52
CA GLY A 38 11.28 9.79 -11.72
C GLY A 38 10.46 8.54 -12.07
N PHE A 39 10.92 7.76 -13.04
CA PHE A 39 10.37 6.44 -13.35
C PHE A 39 11.25 5.34 -12.76
N THR A 40 10.64 4.23 -12.40
CA THR A 40 11.32 3.06 -11.83
C THR A 40 10.93 1.79 -12.57
N ILE A 41 11.89 0.88 -12.65
CA ILE A 41 11.67 -0.48 -13.13
C ILE A 41 11.38 -1.33 -11.90
N LEU A 42 10.21 -1.96 -11.81
CA LEU A 42 9.99 -3.01 -10.83
C LEU A 42 10.76 -4.25 -11.28
N ARG A 43 11.75 -4.66 -10.49
CA ARG A 43 12.54 -5.86 -10.78
C ARG A 43 11.71 -7.11 -10.45
N PRO A 44 12.08 -8.30 -10.96
CA PRO A 44 11.29 -9.52 -10.79
C PRO A 44 10.89 -9.81 -9.35
N TYR A 45 11.76 -9.59 -8.36
CA TYR A 45 11.45 -9.81 -6.95
C TYR A 45 10.43 -8.81 -6.40
N GLY A 46 10.59 -7.52 -6.75
CA GLY A 46 9.63 -6.48 -6.39
C GLY A 46 8.27 -6.68 -7.08
N TYR A 47 8.28 -7.08 -8.34
CA TYR A 47 7.05 -7.34 -9.07
C TYR A 47 6.30 -8.58 -8.52
N ALA A 48 7.03 -9.63 -8.12
CA ALA A 48 6.42 -10.81 -7.50
C ALA A 48 5.71 -10.51 -6.17
N ILE A 49 6.20 -9.53 -5.39
CA ILE A 49 5.47 -9.02 -4.21
C ILE A 49 4.15 -8.39 -4.65
N TRP A 50 4.19 -7.56 -5.71
CA TRP A 50 3.01 -6.93 -6.27
C TRP A 50 1.99 -7.94 -6.80
N GLU A 51 2.44 -8.99 -7.48
CA GLU A 51 1.56 -10.08 -7.96
C GLU A 51 0.84 -10.79 -6.80
N ASN A 52 1.54 -11.06 -5.69
CA ASN A 52 0.92 -11.64 -4.50
C ASN A 52 -0.11 -10.71 -3.87
N ILE A 53 0.19 -9.40 -3.76
CA ILE A 53 -0.76 -8.38 -3.31
C ILE A 53 -1.99 -8.35 -4.22
N GLN A 54 -1.75 -8.29 -5.53
CA GLN A 54 -2.82 -8.28 -6.54
C GLN A 54 -3.71 -9.51 -6.44
N GLN A 55 -3.13 -10.70 -6.37
CA GLN A 55 -3.89 -11.96 -6.31
C GLN A 55 -4.81 -12.02 -5.09
N ILE A 56 -4.32 -11.62 -3.91
CA ILE A 56 -5.11 -11.67 -2.67
C ILE A 56 -6.21 -10.62 -2.71
N MET A 57 -5.87 -9.38 -3.05
CA MET A 57 -6.81 -8.26 -3.06
C MET A 57 -7.89 -8.41 -4.14
N ASP A 58 -7.52 -8.85 -5.35
CA ASP A 58 -8.46 -9.13 -6.45
C ASP A 58 -9.46 -10.23 -6.07
N GLY A 59 -9.00 -11.21 -5.29
CA GLY A 59 -9.86 -12.23 -4.72
C GLY A 59 -10.95 -11.66 -3.81
N GLU A 60 -10.61 -10.67 -2.98
CA GLU A 60 -11.60 -9.99 -2.10
C GLU A 60 -12.60 -9.16 -2.92
N PHE A 61 -12.15 -8.43 -3.93
CA PHE A 61 -13.04 -7.68 -4.82
C PHE A 61 -14.03 -8.60 -5.56
N LYS A 62 -13.59 -9.74 -6.04
CA LYS A 62 -14.45 -10.72 -6.72
C LYS A 62 -15.50 -11.34 -5.81
N LYS A 63 -15.20 -11.53 -4.53
CA LYS A 63 -16.19 -12.02 -3.54
C LYS A 63 -17.37 -11.05 -3.39
N THR A 64 -17.16 -9.77 -3.62
CA THR A 64 -18.18 -8.72 -3.52
C THR A 64 -18.78 -8.35 -4.89
N GLY A 65 -18.51 -9.15 -5.93
CA GLY A 65 -19.14 -9.04 -7.26
C GLY A 65 -18.45 -8.11 -8.23
N HIS A 66 -17.28 -7.55 -7.88
CA HIS A 66 -16.54 -6.65 -8.75
C HIS A 66 -15.90 -7.40 -9.92
N GLN A 67 -15.87 -6.75 -11.07
CA GLN A 67 -15.31 -7.26 -12.32
C GLN A 67 -14.16 -6.40 -12.81
N ASN A 68 -13.09 -7.05 -13.25
CA ASN A 68 -11.95 -6.34 -13.82
C ASN A 68 -12.24 -5.89 -15.25
N VAL A 69 -11.85 -4.67 -15.56
CA VAL A 69 -11.91 -4.05 -16.87
C VAL A 69 -10.54 -3.47 -17.25
N ALA A 70 -10.38 -3.07 -18.49
CA ALA A 70 -9.21 -2.34 -18.97
C ALA A 70 -9.66 -1.10 -19.76
N MET A 71 -9.36 0.08 -19.22
CA MET A 71 -9.60 1.35 -19.91
C MET A 71 -8.34 1.77 -20.68
N PRO A 72 -8.49 2.52 -21.79
CA PRO A 72 -7.35 3.08 -22.50
C PRO A 72 -6.49 3.98 -21.63
N VAL A 73 -5.20 4.09 -21.95
CA VAL A 73 -4.24 4.89 -21.15
C VAL A 73 -4.33 6.38 -21.44
N LEU A 74 -4.86 6.77 -22.61
CA LEU A 74 -4.93 8.17 -23.08
C LEU A 74 -6.35 8.72 -22.95
N ILE A 75 -6.45 9.95 -22.46
CA ILE A 75 -7.69 10.70 -22.26
C ILE A 75 -7.63 11.95 -23.13
N PRO A 76 -8.62 12.21 -24.00
CA PRO A 76 -8.71 13.49 -24.72
C PRO A 76 -8.80 14.67 -23.76
N GLU A 77 -8.11 15.78 -24.08
CA GLU A 77 -8.13 16.99 -23.25
C GLU A 77 -9.55 17.51 -23.04
N SER A 78 -10.37 17.47 -24.10
CA SER A 78 -11.78 17.88 -24.06
C SER A 78 -12.61 17.07 -23.07
N LEU A 79 -12.33 15.78 -22.94
CA LEU A 79 -13.01 14.91 -21.99
C LEU A 79 -12.56 15.20 -20.56
N LEU A 80 -11.26 15.41 -20.33
CA LEU A 80 -10.71 15.73 -19.03
C LEU A 80 -11.27 17.05 -18.47
N LYS A 81 -11.49 18.04 -19.35
CA LYS A 81 -11.97 19.39 -18.98
C LYS A 81 -13.45 19.47 -18.60
N LYS A 82 -14.25 18.42 -18.79
CA LYS A 82 -15.68 18.45 -18.45
C LYS A 82 -15.95 18.57 -16.94
N GLU A 83 -15.02 18.10 -16.11
CA GLU A 83 -15.10 18.22 -14.65
C GLU A 83 -13.99 19.14 -14.13
N GLY A 84 -14.36 20.39 -13.77
CA GLY A 84 -13.41 21.46 -13.47
C GLY A 84 -12.62 21.24 -12.18
N GLU A 85 -13.20 20.64 -11.13
CA GLU A 85 -12.50 20.38 -9.86
C GLU A 85 -11.40 19.35 -10.05
N LEU A 86 -11.68 18.28 -10.80
CA LEU A 86 -10.70 17.24 -11.10
C LEU A 86 -9.54 17.81 -11.94
N VAL A 87 -9.86 18.60 -12.97
CA VAL A 87 -8.85 19.26 -13.79
C VAL A 87 -7.94 20.15 -12.98
N ASN A 88 -8.51 20.99 -12.12
CA ASN A 88 -7.73 21.90 -11.28
C ASN A 88 -6.83 21.14 -10.29
N GLY A 89 -7.29 20.00 -9.77
CA GLY A 89 -6.51 19.15 -8.87
C GLY A 89 -5.30 18.50 -9.56
N PHE A 90 -5.43 18.06 -10.82
CA PHE A 90 -4.40 17.34 -11.55
C PHE A 90 -3.64 18.14 -12.61
N ALA A 91 -4.09 19.33 -12.98
CA ALA A 91 -3.49 20.13 -14.05
C ALA A 91 -1.95 20.26 -13.99
N PRO A 92 -1.31 20.44 -12.81
CA PRO A 92 0.15 20.54 -12.73
C PRO A 92 0.89 19.22 -12.99
N GLU A 93 0.20 18.08 -12.91
CA GLU A 93 0.77 16.73 -12.90
C GLU A 93 0.43 15.91 -14.15
N VAL A 94 -0.29 16.46 -15.10
CA VAL A 94 -0.65 15.77 -16.34
C VAL A 94 0.53 15.72 -17.31
N ALA A 95 0.82 14.54 -17.83
CA ALA A 95 1.72 14.34 -18.96
C ALA A 95 0.92 14.30 -20.26
N TRP A 96 1.34 15.07 -21.26
CA TRP A 96 0.60 15.25 -22.52
C TRP A 96 1.28 14.58 -23.71
N VAL A 97 0.47 13.97 -24.58
CA VAL A 97 0.85 13.50 -25.91
C VAL A 97 0.29 14.45 -26.93
N THR A 98 1.15 15.06 -27.74
CA THR A 98 0.79 16.03 -28.77
C THR A 98 1.00 15.52 -30.18
N LYS A 99 1.68 14.39 -30.37
CA LYS A 99 1.96 13.77 -31.66
C LYS A 99 1.57 12.30 -31.68
N GLY A 100 0.99 11.86 -32.81
CA GLY A 100 0.76 10.46 -33.16
C GLY A 100 1.64 10.08 -34.35
N GLY A 101 2.70 9.29 -34.10
CA GLY A 101 3.73 9.08 -35.12
C GLY A 101 4.48 10.39 -35.44
N SER A 102 4.45 10.83 -36.70
CA SER A 102 5.06 12.10 -37.17
C SER A 102 4.08 13.27 -37.22
N GLU A 103 2.80 13.04 -36.99
CA GLU A 103 1.74 14.04 -37.16
C GLU A 103 1.36 14.67 -35.81
N GLU A 104 1.08 15.99 -35.83
CA GLU A 104 0.47 16.68 -34.69
C GLU A 104 -0.98 16.20 -34.53
N LEU A 105 -1.40 15.99 -33.28
CA LEU A 105 -2.77 15.63 -32.96
C LEU A 105 -3.69 16.86 -33.01
N GLU A 106 -4.95 16.70 -33.43
CA GLU A 106 -5.96 17.77 -33.43
C GLU A 106 -6.20 18.32 -32.01
N GLU A 107 -6.15 17.47 -31.00
CA GLU A 107 -6.17 17.86 -29.60
C GLU A 107 -5.13 17.06 -28.79
N PRO A 108 -4.55 17.62 -27.73
CA PRO A 108 -3.65 16.89 -26.85
C PRO A 108 -4.37 15.75 -26.13
N LEU A 109 -3.64 14.65 -25.90
CA LEU A 109 -4.10 13.51 -25.10
C LEU A 109 -3.32 13.47 -23.80
N ALA A 110 -4.03 13.33 -22.68
CA ALA A 110 -3.42 13.14 -21.36
C ALA A 110 -3.11 11.66 -21.13
N PHE A 111 -1.90 11.34 -20.65
CA PHE A 111 -1.73 10.09 -19.93
C PHE A 111 -2.59 10.14 -18.67
N ARG A 112 -3.44 9.13 -18.44
CA ARG A 112 -4.37 9.10 -17.30
C ARG A 112 -3.64 9.31 -15.97
N PRO A 113 -3.98 10.37 -15.22
CA PRO A 113 -3.53 10.51 -13.82
C PRO A 113 -4.45 9.75 -12.86
N THR A 114 -5.67 9.50 -13.29
CA THR A 114 -6.77 8.72 -12.71
C THR A 114 -7.83 8.51 -13.79
N SER A 115 -8.82 7.66 -13.60
CA SER A 115 -9.71 7.24 -14.69
C SER A 115 -11.19 7.59 -14.54
N GLU A 116 -11.59 8.40 -13.56
CA GLU A 116 -13.00 8.78 -13.32
C GLU A 116 -13.68 9.28 -14.60
N THR A 117 -13.01 10.15 -15.35
CA THR A 117 -13.55 10.75 -16.58
C THR A 117 -13.81 9.71 -17.67
N MET A 118 -12.91 8.73 -17.80
CA MET A 118 -13.05 7.66 -18.79
C MET A 118 -14.17 6.70 -18.43
N PHE A 119 -14.32 6.36 -17.16
CA PHE A 119 -15.42 5.54 -16.69
C PHE A 119 -16.76 6.24 -16.91
N CYS A 120 -16.86 7.53 -16.63
CA CYS A 120 -18.05 8.30 -16.90
C CYS A 120 -18.38 8.37 -18.41
N ASP A 121 -17.38 8.59 -19.25
CA ASP A 121 -17.57 8.58 -20.70
C ASP A 121 -18.03 7.21 -21.21
N HIS A 122 -17.49 6.12 -20.68
CA HIS A 122 -17.95 4.77 -20.98
C HIS A 122 -19.39 4.55 -20.53
N TRP A 123 -19.72 4.85 -19.28
CA TRP A 123 -21.06 4.63 -18.72
C TRP A 123 -22.13 5.48 -19.41
N SER A 124 -21.80 6.69 -19.88
CA SER A 124 -22.74 7.53 -20.64
C SER A 124 -23.23 6.87 -21.93
N ARG A 125 -22.49 5.87 -22.42
CA ARG A 125 -22.81 5.13 -23.67
C ARG A 125 -23.47 3.77 -23.42
N VAL A 126 -23.27 3.17 -22.24
CA VAL A 126 -23.70 1.78 -21.97
C VAL A 126 -24.79 1.67 -20.92
N LEU A 127 -24.98 2.67 -20.05
CA LEU A 127 -26.02 2.65 -19.03
C LEU A 127 -27.32 3.23 -19.60
N HIS A 128 -28.41 2.45 -19.52
CA HIS A 128 -29.74 2.86 -20.02
C HIS A 128 -30.87 2.65 -19.00
N SER A 129 -30.74 1.66 -18.12
CA SER A 129 -31.81 1.25 -17.22
C SER A 129 -31.27 0.93 -15.82
N TYR A 130 -32.10 1.18 -14.79
CA TYR A 130 -31.81 0.77 -13.41
C TYR A 130 -31.50 -0.72 -13.27
N ARG A 131 -31.95 -1.56 -14.21
CA ARG A 131 -31.67 -3.02 -14.20
C ARG A 131 -30.21 -3.37 -14.47
N GLU A 132 -29.44 -2.42 -15.00
CA GLU A 132 -28.00 -2.58 -15.29
C GLU A 132 -27.13 -2.14 -14.11
N LEU A 133 -27.74 -1.56 -13.06
CA LEU A 133 -27.08 -1.11 -11.83
C LEU A 133 -27.16 -2.17 -10.72
N PRO A 134 -26.14 -2.26 -9.82
CA PRO A 134 -24.91 -1.48 -9.87
C PRO A 134 -23.91 -2.00 -10.93
N MET A 135 -23.07 -1.12 -11.47
CA MET A 135 -21.88 -1.51 -12.22
C MET A 135 -20.66 -1.40 -11.34
N LEU A 136 -20.01 -2.54 -11.08
CA LEU A 136 -18.95 -2.68 -10.11
C LEU A 136 -17.64 -3.05 -10.82
N TYR A 137 -16.85 -2.02 -11.20
CA TYR A 137 -15.64 -2.22 -11.98
C TYR A 137 -14.38 -1.94 -11.18
N ASN A 138 -13.32 -2.66 -11.52
CA ASN A 138 -11.97 -2.47 -11.03
C ASN A 138 -11.00 -2.60 -12.19
N GLN A 139 -9.89 -1.88 -12.17
CA GLN A 139 -8.78 -2.14 -13.09
C GLN A 139 -7.44 -2.14 -12.39
N TRP A 140 -6.58 -3.05 -12.81
CA TRP A 140 -5.17 -3.12 -12.45
C TRP A 140 -4.37 -2.47 -13.59
N CYS A 141 -3.73 -1.36 -13.29
CA CYS A 141 -3.05 -0.58 -14.33
C CYS A 141 -1.96 0.32 -13.75
N SER A 142 -1.25 1.02 -14.63
CA SER A 142 -0.42 2.15 -14.23
C SER A 142 -1.10 3.48 -14.54
N VAL A 143 -0.68 4.52 -13.82
CA VAL A 143 -1.04 5.92 -14.06
C VAL A 143 0.21 6.77 -14.04
N ILE A 144 0.13 7.96 -14.66
CA ILE A 144 1.24 8.91 -14.73
C ILE A 144 0.82 10.22 -14.06
N ARG A 145 1.62 10.61 -13.05
CA ARG A 145 1.53 11.91 -12.38
C ARG A 145 2.90 12.56 -12.38
N TRP A 146 3.05 13.72 -13.02
CA TRP A 146 4.36 14.36 -13.25
C TRP A 146 4.90 15.01 -11.99
N GLU A 147 5.18 14.20 -11.00
CA GLU A 147 5.68 14.59 -9.69
C GLU A 147 7.05 15.29 -9.76
N LYS A 148 7.22 16.34 -8.97
CA LYS A 148 8.49 17.07 -8.88
C LYS A 148 9.54 16.31 -8.08
N THR A 149 9.12 15.72 -6.95
CA THR A 149 9.98 14.94 -6.06
C THR A 149 9.51 13.49 -6.06
N THR A 150 10.43 12.57 -6.31
CA THR A 150 10.11 11.14 -6.44
C THR A 150 10.92 10.30 -5.46
N ARG A 151 10.29 9.20 -4.99
CA ARG A 151 10.92 8.16 -4.19
C ARG A 151 10.25 6.82 -4.54
N PRO A 152 11.04 5.74 -4.79
CA PRO A 152 10.49 4.45 -5.18
C PRO A 152 9.31 4.01 -4.29
N PHE A 153 8.27 3.45 -4.87
CA PHE A 153 7.00 3.02 -4.27
C PHE A 153 6.16 4.12 -3.62
N LEU A 154 6.75 5.13 -2.99
CA LEU A 154 6.01 6.16 -2.26
C LEU A 154 5.44 7.24 -3.17
N ARG A 155 6.25 7.69 -4.12
CA ARG A 155 5.91 8.75 -5.07
C ARG A 155 6.78 8.62 -6.32
N SER A 156 6.21 8.12 -7.41
CA SER A 156 6.85 7.95 -8.71
C SER A 156 6.02 8.62 -9.80
N ARG A 157 6.64 8.99 -10.90
CA ARG A 157 5.92 9.58 -12.03
C ARG A 157 5.00 8.59 -12.72
N GLU A 158 5.37 7.33 -12.78
CA GLU A 158 4.51 6.21 -13.10
C GLU A 158 4.49 5.26 -11.91
N PHE A 159 3.31 4.78 -11.55
CA PHE A 159 3.14 3.78 -10.50
C PHE A 159 2.01 2.82 -10.84
N TRP A 160 2.13 1.61 -10.33
CA TRP A 160 1.13 0.57 -10.48
C TRP A 160 0.14 0.65 -9.33
N TRP A 161 -1.11 0.45 -9.66
CA TRP A 161 -2.20 0.48 -8.69
C TRP A 161 -3.38 -0.39 -9.13
N GLN A 162 -4.34 -0.44 -8.28
CA GLN A 162 -5.70 -0.80 -8.58
C GLN A 162 -6.57 0.44 -8.35
N GLU A 163 -7.51 0.65 -9.23
CA GLU A 163 -8.57 1.65 -9.07
C GLU A 163 -9.93 0.99 -9.33
N GLY A 164 -10.81 1.05 -8.33
CA GLY A 164 -12.19 0.65 -8.46
C GLY A 164 -13.06 1.86 -8.81
N HIS A 165 -14.03 1.65 -9.68
CA HIS A 165 -15.01 2.65 -10.09
C HIS A 165 -16.36 1.99 -10.18
N THR A 166 -17.35 2.52 -9.45
CA THR A 166 -18.69 1.93 -9.38
C THR A 166 -19.77 2.99 -9.54
N ILE A 167 -20.92 2.58 -10.06
CA ILE A 167 -22.13 3.39 -10.12
C ILE A 167 -23.31 2.62 -9.59
N HIS A 168 -24.19 3.33 -8.91
CA HIS A 168 -25.30 2.77 -8.13
C HIS A 168 -26.61 3.53 -8.39
N GLU A 169 -27.75 2.86 -8.17
CA GLU A 169 -29.06 3.46 -8.32
C GLU A 169 -29.33 4.54 -7.25
N THR A 170 -28.86 4.32 -6.01
CA THR A 170 -29.10 5.23 -4.89
C THR A 170 -27.84 5.70 -4.20
N ALA A 171 -27.96 6.81 -3.45
CA ALA A 171 -26.86 7.34 -2.63
C ALA A 171 -26.45 6.35 -1.55
N GLU A 172 -27.42 5.72 -0.89
CA GLU A 172 -27.20 4.76 0.18
C GLU A 172 -26.38 3.55 -0.30
N GLU A 173 -26.66 3.05 -1.50
CA GLU A 173 -25.88 1.96 -2.09
C GLU A 173 -24.42 2.39 -2.36
N ALA A 174 -24.21 3.59 -2.89
CA ALA A 174 -22.88 4.11 -3.16
C ALA A 174 -22.09 4.41 -1.86
N GLU A 175 -22.74 4.93 -0.82
CA GLU A 175 -22.12 5.14 0.48
C GLU A 175 -21.75 3.79 1.14
N ALA A 176 -22.62 2.78 1.05
CA ALA A 176 -22.33 1.44 1.53
C ALA A 176 -21.14 0.80 0.80
N GLU A 177 -21.04 0.99 -0.52
CA GLU A 177 -19.89 0.56 -1.32
C GLU A 177 -18.60 1.27 -0.89
N THR A 178 -18.65 2.57 -0.67
CA THR A 178 -17.53 3.37 -0.18
C THR A 178 -17.01 2.83 1.16
N ALA A 179 -17.91 2.53 2.09
CA ALA A 179 -17.57 1.96 3.40
C ALA A 179 -17.04 0.53 3.30
N GLN A 180 -17.63 -0.30 2.43
CA GLN A 180 -17.20 -1.68 2.18
C GLN A 180 -15.75 -1.73 1.68
N GLN A 181 -15.39 -0.86 0.74
CA GLN A 181 -14.03 -0.84 0.19
C GLN A 181 -13.00 -0.27 1.18
N LEU A 182 -13.38 0.73 1.98
CA LEU A 182 -12.54 1.18 3.09
C LEU A 182 -12.22 0.04 4.06
N LYS A 183 -13.24 -0.73 4.44
CA LYS A 183 -13.06 -1.90 5.30
C LYS A 183 -12.19 -2.97 4.64
N CYS A 184 -12.39 -3.25 3.36
CA CYS A 184 -11.57 -4.19 2.60
C CYS A 184 -10.08 -3.81 2.65
N TYR A 185 -9.76 -2.53 2.47
CA TYR A 185 -8.40 -2.03 2.60
C TYR A 185 -7.86 -2.14 4.03
N ALA A 186 -8.62 -1.76 5.03
CA ALA A 186 -8.21 -1.88 6.44
C ALA A 186 -7.90 -3.34 6.78
N ASP A 187 -8.80 -4.27 6.46
CA ASP A 187 -8.60 -5.71 6.67
C ASP A 187 -7.36 -6.23 5.92
N PHE A 188 -7.11 -5.73 4.70
CA PHE A 188 -5.93 -6.12 3.92
C PHE A 188 -4.63 -5.63 4.55
N PHE A 189 -4.56 -4.38 4.97
CA PHE A 189 -3.38 -3.84 5.66
C PHE A 189 -3.08 -4.61 6.94
N GLU A 190 -4.08 -4.87 7.77
CA GLU A 190 -3.92 -5.56 9.05
C GLU A 190 -3.58 -7.04 8.87
N ASN A 191 -4.38 -7.76 8.09
CA ASN A 191 -4.30 -9.21 8.00
C ASN A 191 -3.28 -9.73 6.99
N VAL A 192 -2.94 -8.95 5.94
CA VAL A 192 -2.05 -9.38 4.86
C VAL A 192 -0.70 -8.67 4.94
N LEU A 193 -0.69 -7.34 5.08
CA LEU A 193 0.54 -6.55 5.20
C LEU A 193 1.08 -6.49 6.63
N ALA A 194 0.30 -6.95 7.62
CA ALA A 194 0.64 -6.89 9.04
C ALA A 194 0.89 -5.44 9.53
N ILE A 195 0.13 -4.48 9.02
CA ILE A 195 0.25 -3.05 9.35
C ILE A 195 -1.08 -2.55 9.90
N PRO A 196 -1.13 -2.06 11.15
CA PRO A 196 -2.32 -1.45 11.71
C PRO A 196 -2.63 -0.13 11.02
N VAL A 197 -3.92 0.19 10.89
CA VAL A 197 -4.39 1.41 10.24
C VAL A 197 -5.42 2.15 11.06
N VAL A 198 -5.52 3.45 10.86
CA VAL A 198 -6.62 4.29 11.35
C VAL A 198 -7.54 4.61 10.18
N PRO A 199 -8.68 3.91 10.04
CA PRO A 199 -9.67 4.25 9.04
C PRO A 199 -10.44 5.51 9.47
N GLY A 200 -10.61 6.46 8.55
CA GLY A 200 -11.26 7.71 8.87
C GLY A 200 -11.64 8.55 7.65
N ARG A 201 -12.40 9.62 7.90
CA ARG A 201 -12.81 10.58 6.88
C ARG A 201 -11.79 11.72 6.79
N LYS A 202 -11.43 12.12 5.58
CA LYS A 202 -10.62 13.32 5.31
C LYS A 202 -11.42 14.59 5.58
N THR A 203 -10.72 15.68 5.92
CA THR A 203 -11.31 17.02 5.97
C THR A 203 -11.69 17.51 4.58
N GLU A 204 -12.51 18.55 4.51
CA GLU A 204 -12.91 19.17 3.25
C GLU A 204 -11.69 19.68 2.43
N LYS A 205 -10.61 20.08 3.14
CA LYS A 205 -9.37 20.52 2.52
C LYS A 205 -8.54 19.37 1.92
N GLU A 206 -8.53 18.22 2.57
CA GLU A 206 -7.67 17.08 2.20
C GLU A 206 -8.43 15.99 1.40
N LYS A 207 -9.74 16.18 1.16
CA LYS A 207 -10.52 15.25 0.33
C LYS A 207 -10.08 15.28 -1.13
N PHE A 208 -10.35 14.20 -1.84
CA PHE A 208 -10.10 14.09 -3.27
C PHE A 208 -10.93 15.13 -4.05
N ALA A 209 -10.31 15.75 -5.06
CA ALA A 209 -10.94 16.77 -5.89
C ALA A 209 -12.20 16.22 -6.59
N GLY A 210 -13.33 16.90 -6.41
CA GLY A 210 -14.63 16.48 -6.94
C GLY A 210 -15.42 15.51 -6.07
N ALA A 211 -14.82 14.87 -5.06
CA ALA A 211 -15.53 13.99 -4.15
C ALA A 211 -16.40 14.77 -3.13
N GLU A 212 -17.55 14.21 -2.76
CA GLU A 212 -18.33 14.70 -1.61
C GLU A 212 -17.71 14.24 -0.29
N ALA A 213 -17.19 13.02 -0.24
CA ALA A 213 -16.46 12.50 0.90
C ALA A 213 -15.28 11.62 0.45
N THR A 214 -14.17 11.73 1.18
CA THR A 214 -13.00 10.87 1.02
C THR A 214 -12.71 10.19 2.34
N TYR A 215 -12.57 8.89 2.30
CA TYR A 215 -12.11 8.06 3.41
C TYR A 215 -10.71 7.53 3.13
N THR A 216 -9.98 7.21 4.20
CA THR A 216 -8.57 6.82 4.14
C THR A 216 -8.23 5.77 5.17
N CYS A 217 -7.21 4.96 4.89
CA CYS A 217 -6.49 4.16 5.87
C CYS A 217 -5.14 4.83 6.13
N GLU A 218 -4.94 5.39 7.31
CA GLU A 218 -3.69 6.03 7.70
C GLU A 218 -2.83 5.06 8.50
N CYS A 219 -1.56 4.93 8.09
CA CYS A 219 -0.56 4.09 8.75
C CYS A 219 0.50 4.95 9.42
N MET A 220 1.19 4.40 10.42
CA MET A 220 2.39 4.99 11.00
C MET A 220 3.62 4.16 10.65
N MET A 221 4.68 4.85 10.19
CA MET A 221 5.95 4.23 9.84
C MET A 221 6.93 4.28 11.02
N LYS A 222 8.06 3.58 10.93
CA LYS A 222 9.07 3.53 12.02
C LYS A 222 9.72 4.86 12.35
N ASP A 223 9.75 5.80 11.39
CA ASP A 223 10.21 7.17 11.63
C ASP A 223 9.11 8.09 12.19
N HIS A 224 8.02 7.51 12.66
CA HIS A 224 6.87 8.16 13.26
C HIS A 224 6.14 9.14 12.33
N LYS A 225 6.31 8.99 11.00
CA LYS A 225 5.52 9.72 10.01
C LYS A 225 4.31 8.93 9.56
N ALA A 226 3.28 9.67 9.18
CA ALA A 226 2.06 9.12 8.61
C ALA A 226 2.23 8.75 7.15
N LEU A 227 1.60 7.65 6.74
CA LEU A 227 1.47 7.25 5.35
C LEU A 227 0.01 6.93 5.03
N GLN A 228 -0.52 7.55 3.98
CA GLN A 228 -1.82 7.20 3.43
C GLN A 228 -1.70 5.88 2.65
N GLY A 229 -2.33 4.82 3.15
CA GLY A 229 -2.24 3.48 2.56
C GLY A 229 -3.22 3.26 1.42
N ALA A 230 -4.47 3.64 1.61
CA ALA A 230 -5.55 3.49 0.64
C ALA A 230 -6.61 4.58 0.82
N THR A 231 -7.43 4.80 -0.20
CA THR A 231 -8.55 5.75 -0.16
C THR A 231 -9.82 5.16 -0.76
N SER A 232 -10.95 5.62 -0.29
CA SER A 232 -12.27 5.31 -0.82
C SER A 232 -13.09 6.60 -0.88
N HIS A 233 -13.67 6.91 -2.06
CA HIS A 233 -14.32 8.19 -2.35
C HIS A 233 -15.79 7.98 -2.68
N TYR A 234 -16.63 8.84 -2.13
CA TYR A 234 -18.02 9.00 -2.53
C TYR A 234 -18.17 10.32 -3.30
N PHE A 235 -18.71 10.27 -4.51
CA PHE A 235 -18.83 11.43 -5.41
C PHE A 235 -20.25 12.00 -5.48
N GLY A 236 -21.23 11.35 -4.88
CA GLY A 236 -22.62 11.69 -5.17
C GLY A 236 -22.94 11.46 -6.64
N ASP A 237 -23.69 12.36 -7.27
CA ASP A 237 -24.05 12.33 -8.69
C ASP A 237 -23.36 13.43 -9.53
N LYS A 238 -22.38 14.14 -8.96
CA LYS A 238 -21.69 15.27 -9.63
C LYS A 238 -21.06 14.88 -10.97
N PHE A 239 -20.26 13.82 -10.97
CA PHE A 239 -19.61 13.32 -12.18
C PHE A 239 -20.63 12.78 -13.19
N SER A 240 -21.64 12.06 -12.70
CA SER A 240 -22.72 11.55 -13.57
C SER A 240 -23.43 12.69 -14.30
N ARG A 241 -23.68 13.80 -13.62
CA ARG A 241 -24.26 15.01 -14.23
C ARG A 241 -23.30 15.67 -15.23
N ALA A 242 -22.04 15.86 -14.86
CA ALA A 242 -21.04 16.51 -15.70
C ALA A 242 -20.82 15.76 -17.03
N TYR A 243 -20.87 14.43 -16.99
CA TYR A 243 -20.65 13.55 -18.15
C TYR A 243 -21.96 13.04 -18.77
N ASN A 244 -23.12 13.49 -18.30
CA ASN A 244 -24.44 13.06 -18.75
C ASN A 244 -24.63 11.52 -18.69
N VAL A 245 -24.17 10.91 -17.62
CA VAL A 245 -24.43 9.50 -17.34
C VAL A 245 -25.83 9.39 -16.78
N THR A 246 -26.75 8.78 -17.51
CA THR A 246 -28.18 8.72 -17.15
C THR A 246 -28.75 7.32 -17.30
N PHE A 247 -29.82 7.03 -16.55
CA PHE A 247 -30.58 5.79 -16.69
C PHE A 247 -32.08 6.06 -16.50
N THR A 248 -32.91 5.20 -17.04
CA THR A 248 -34.34 5.19 -16.76
C THR A 248 -34.60 4.46 -15.47
N GLY A 249 -35.13 5.19 -14.48
CA GLY A 249 -35.45 4.65 -13.15
C GLY A 249 -36.72 3.79 -13.14
N ARG A 250 -37.05 3.25 -11.97
CA ARG A 250 -38.25 2.42 -11.75
C ARG A 250 -39.56 3.18 -11.96
N ASP A 251 -39.49 4.51 -11.84
CA ASP A 251 -40.60 5.44 -12.07
C ASP A 251 -40.70 5.93 -13.52
N ASN A 252 -39.94 5.33 -14.43
CA ASN A 252 -39.80 5.71 -15.84
C ASN A 252 -39.27 7.13 -16.07
N LYS A 253 -38.58 7.72 -15.08
CA LYS A 253 -37.91 9.02 -15.22
C LYS A 253 -36.42 8.85 -15.43
N VAL A 254 -35.83 9.84 -16.10
CA VAL A 254 -34.37 9.93 -16.27
C VAL A 254 -33.75 10.32 -14.92
N GLN A 255 -32.77 9.56 -14.49
CA GLN A 255 -32.02 9.74 -13.26
C GLN A 255 -30.52 9.69 -13.51
N TYR A 256 -29.73 10.18 -12.55
CA TYR A 256 -28.28 10.12 -12.55
C TYR A 256 -27.81 9.14 -11.50
N PRO A 257 -26.90 8.18 -11.81
CA PRO A 257 -26.38 7.25 -10.83
C PRO A 257 -25.42 7.95 -9.88
N PHE A 258 -25.26 7.34 -8.69
CA PHE A 258 -24.31 7.75 -7.67
C PHE A 258 -23.00 6.99 -7.83
N GLN A 259 -21.89 7.70 -7.75
CA GLN A 259 -20.57 7.17 -8.12
C GLN A 259 -19.64 7.02 -6.92
N THR A 260 -18.83 5.97 -6.95
CA THR A 260 -17.67 5.80 -6.04
C THR A 260 -16.40 5.58 -6.84
N SER A 261 -15.25 5.89 -6.22
CA SER A 261 -13.96 5.33 -6.62
C SER A 261 -13.11 4.99 -5.40
N TRP A 262 -12.22 4.02 -5.55
CA TRP A 262 -11.38 3.56 -4.44
C TRP A 262 -10.10 2.95 -5.00
N GLY A 263 -8.98 3.15 -4.28
CA GLY A 263 -7.69 2.76 -4.81
C GLY A 263 -6.61 2.55 -3.76
N SER A 264 -5.67 1.66 -4.12
CA SER A 264 -4.41 1.48 -3.44
C SER A 264 -3.31 1.14 -4.45
N THR A 265 -2.07 1.51 -4.14
CA THR A 265 -0.95 1.49 -5.10
C THR A 265 0.18 0.61 -4.60
N THR A 266 1.22 0.46 -5.42
CA THR A 266 2.52 -0.10 -5.00
C THR A 266 3.15 0.61 -3.79
N ARG A 267 2.56 1.72 -3.31
CA ARG A 267 2.90 2.34 -2.01
C ARG A 267 2.77 1.35 -0.85
N MET A 268 1.91 0.34 -0.97
CA MET A 268 1.82 -0.76 0.01
C MET A 268 3.16 -1.46 0.22
N ILE A 269 3.98 -1.63 -0.83
CA ILE A 269 5.32 -2.20 -0.70
C ILE A 269 6.23 -1.24 0.08
N GLY A 270 6.14 0.06 -0.20
CA GLY A 270 6.84 1.09 0.59
C GLY A 270 6.43 1.07 2.07
N ALA A 271 5.14 0.92 2.35
CA ALA A 271 4.65 0.77 3.72
C ALA A 271 5.26 -0.45 4.43
N VAL A 272 5.31 -1.60 3.77
CA VAL A 272 5.92 -2.83 4.31
C VAL A 272 7.40 -2.63 4.62
N ILE A 273 8.16 -1.96 3.72
CA ILE A 273 9.57 -1.64 3.96
C ILE A 273 9.70 -0.80 5.23
N MET A 274 8.94 0.29 5.34
CA MET A 274 9.05 1.25 6.44
C MET A 274 8.46 0.77 7.76
N ALA A 275 7.47 -0.14 7.72
CA ALA A 275 6.87 -0.70 8.92
C ALA A 275 7.67 -1.88 9.49
N HIS A 276 8.27 -2.71 8.64
CA HIS A 276 8.87 -3.99 9.08
C HIS A 276 10.37 -4.08 8.88
N GLY A 277 10.94 -3.41 7.87
CA GLY A 277 12.37 -3.45 7.56
C GLY A 277 13.25 -3.10 8.76
N ASP A 278 14.48 -3.59 8.76
CA ASP A 278 15.50 -3.34 9.78
C ASP A 278 16.86 -2.99 9.16
N ASN A 279 17.91 -2.86 9.98
CA ASN A 279 19.26 -2.54 9.51
C ASN A 279 19.96 -3.71 8.77
N ASN A 280 19.28 -4.84 8.56
CA ASN A 280 19.77 -5.94 7.70
C ASN A 280 18.96 -6.09 6.41
N GLY A 281 17.95 -5.25 6.21
CA GLY A 281 17.18 -5.20 4.97
C GLY A 281 15.69 -5.31 5.15
N LEU A 282 15.06 -5.85 4.12
CA LEU A 282 13.62 -6.08 4.05
C LEU A 282 13.18 -7.16 5.04
N VAL A 283 11.98 -7.02 5.57
CA VAL A 283 11.28 -8.05 6.35
C VAL A 283 9.87 -8.19 5.79
N LEU A 284 9.59 -9.32 5.15
CA LEU A 284 8.32 -9.51 4.47
C LEU A 284 7.31 -10.27 5.34
N PRO A 285 6.07 -9.79 5.43
CA PRO A 285 4.96 -10.61 5.88
C PRO A 285 4.85 -11.87 5.02
N PRO A 286 4.75 -13.07 5.61
CA PRO A 286 4.70 -14.32 4.86
C PRO A 286 3.63 -14.36 3.77
N LYS A 287 2.50 -13.71 3.98
CA LYS A 287 1.38 -13.73 3.01
C LYS A 287 1.74 -13.11 1.66
N ILE A 288 2.61 -12.11 1.63
CA ILE A 288 3.02 -11.43 0.38
C ILE A 288 4.44 -11.80 -0.08
N ALA A 289 5.21 -12.54 0.71
CA ALA A 289 6.59 -12.90 0.37
C ALA A 289 6.63 -13.78 -0.90
N PRO A 290 7.41 -13.44 -1.93
CA PRO A 290 7.58 -14.29 -3.12
C PRO A 290 8.19 -15.65 -2.77
N ILE A 291 9.02 -15.67 -1.74
CA ILE A 291 9.62 -16.86 -1.16
C ILE A 291 9.32 -16.79 0.34
N GLN A 292 8.51 -17.74 0.83
CA GLN A 292 8.18 -17.84 2.25
C GLN A 292 9.25 -18.57 3.04
N VAL A 293 9.86 -19.58 2.40
CA VAL A 293 10.89 -20.42 2.99
C VAL A 293 12.05 -20.56 2.01
N ILE A 294 13.25 -20.24 2.45
CA ILE A 294 14.49 -20.54 1.74
C ILE A 294 15.21 -21.70 2.39
N VAL A 295 15.55 -22.73 1.61
CA VAL A 295 16.30 -23.90 2.10
C VAL A 295 17.75 -23.76 1.66
N LEU A 296 18.67 -23.79 2.63
CA LEU A 296 20.10 -23.61 2.42
C LEU A 296 20.87 -24.87 2.83
N PRO A 297 21.48 -25.60 1.87
CA PRO A 297 22.38 -26.69 2.18
C PRO A 297 23.69 -26.16 2.76
N ILE A 298 24.07 -26.67 3.92
CA ILE A 298 25.34 -26.36 4.60
C ILE A 298 26.33 -27.47 4.29
N ALA A 299 27.55 -27.08 3.83
CA ALA A 299 28.53 -28.02 3.31
C ALA A 299 27.96 -28.91 2.18
N GLN A 300 27.34 -28.27 1.20
CA GLN A 300 26.60 -28.93 0.10
C GLN A 300 27.44 -29.90 -0.73
N HIS A 301 28.79 -29.83 -0.67
CA HIS A 301 29.71 -30.76 -1.30
C HIS A 301 29.74 -32.14 -0.63
N LYS A 302 29.17 -32.29 0.58
CA LYS A 302 29.10 -33.56 1.27
C LYS A 302 27.97 -34.43 0.70
N PRO A 303 28.17 -35.76 0.60
CA PRO A 303 27.16 -36.66 0.08
C PRO A 303 25.81 -36.56 0.80
N GLY A 304 24.72 -36.58 0.04
CA GLY A 304 23.35 -36.59 0.55
C GLY A 304 22.78 -35.22 1.00
N VAL A 305 23.61 -34.16 1.07
CA VAL A 305 23.14 -32.85 1.55
C VAL A 305 22.27 -32.14 0.52
N LEU A 306 22.69 -32.09 -0.74
CA LEU A 306 21.89 -31.47 -1.81
C LEU A 306 20.58 -32.22 -2.04
N GLU A 307 20.63 -33.54 -2.05
CA GLU A 307 19.46 -34.40 -2.23
C GLU A 307 18.44 -34.16 -1.10
N LYS A 308 18.91 -34.10 0.15
CA LYS A 308 18.03 -33.82 1.29
C LYS A 308 17.47 -32.39 1.23
N ALA A 309 18.26 -31.41 0.86
CA ALA A 309 17.79 -30.03 0.72
C ALA A 309 16.72 -29.93 -0.37
N GLN A 310 16.88 -30.60 -1.52
CA GLN A 310 15.87 -30.66 -2.58
C GLN A 310 14.60 -31.37 -2.12
N GLU A 311 14.73 -32.50 -1.39
CA GLU A 311 13.60 -33.20 -0.79
C GLU A 311 12.77 -32.27 0.12
N LEU A 312 13.43 -31.45 0.96
CA LEU A 312 12.75 -30.49 1.80
C LEU A 312 12.02 -29.41 1.00
N VAL A 313 12.65 -28.87 -0.05
CA VAL A 313 11.99 -27.92 -0.97
C VAL A 313 10.73 -28.53 -1.55
N ASP A 314 10.82 -29.72 -2.11
CA ASP A 314 9.69 -30.40 -2.77
C ASP A 314 8.58 -30.74 -1.78
N ARG A 315 8.94 -31.18 -0.57
CA ARG A 315 8.01 -31.52 0.51
C ARG A 315 7.22 -30.30 0.96
N LEU A 316 7.90 -29.20 1.28
CA LEU A 316 7.25 -27.98 1.75
C LEU A 316 6.42 -27.30 0.65
N ALA A 317 6.86 -27.39 -0.62
CA ALA A 317 6.09 -26.87 -1.76
C ALA A 317 4.76 -27.61 -1.94
N LYS A 318 4.69 -28.91 -1.63
CA LYS A 318 3.43 -29.70 -1.66
C LYS A 318 2.39 -29.23 -0.63
N LEU A 319 2.80 -28.49 0.39
CA LEU A 319 1.90 -27.83 1.34
C LEU A 319 1.29 -26.53 0.80
N GLY A 320 1.61 -26.15 -0.43
CA GLY A 320 1.19 -24.88 -1.03
C GLY A 320 2.06 -23.68 -0.62
N LEU A 321 3.21 -23.92 0.01
CA LEU A 321 4.15 -22.87 0.38
C LEU A 321 5.03 -22.47 -0.81
N ARG A 322 5.40 -21.19 -0.87
CA ARG A 322 6.38 -20.67 -1.83
C ARG A 322 7.80 -20.90 -1.29
N VAL A 323 8.41 -21.98 -1.74
CA VAL A 323 9.71 -22.48 -1.23
C VAL A 323 10.76 -22.40 -2.33
N LYS A 324 11.98 -22.04 -1.98
CA LYS A 324 13.13 -22.07 -2.88
C LYS A 324 14.35 -22.69 -2.19
N GLY A 325 15.16 -23.45 -2.93
CA GLY A 325 16.49 -23.86 -2.51
C GLY A 325 17.56 -22.94 -3.12
N ASP A 326 18.58 -22.59 -2.36
CA ASP A 326 19.75 -21.89 -2.88
C ASP A 326 20.95 -22.87 -2.92
N PHE A 327 21.13 -23.46 -4.09
CA PHE A 327 22.16 -24.46 -4.38
C PHE A 327 23.39 -23.89 -5.10
N THR A 328 23.50 -22.54 -5.14
CA THR A 328 24.69 -21.88 -5.68
C THR A 328 25.94 -22.20 -4.86
N ASP A 329 27.12 -21.94 -5.41
CA ASP A 329 28.42 -22.14 -4.75
C ASP A 329 28.87 -20.96 -3.87
N ASN A 330 27.99 -19.98 -3.66
CA ASN A 330 28.26 -18.91 -2.71
C ASN A 330 28.43 -19.47 -1.29
N SER A 331 29.25 -18.79 -0.48
CA SER A 331 29.44 -19.16 0.92
C SER A 331 28.13 -19.09 1.73
N PRO A 332 27.98 -19.90 2.77
CA PRO A 332 26.79 -19.83 3.65
C PRO A 332 26.56 -18.42 4.20
N GLY A 333 27.61 -17.72 4.63
CA GLY A 333 27.48 -16.35 5.14
C GLY A 333 26.94 -15.36 4.10
N TRP A 334 27.37 -15.49 2.84
CA TRP A 334 26.82 -14.68 1.76
C TRP A 334 25.32 -14.99 1.53
N LYS A 335 24.98 -16.29 1.47
CA LYS A 335 23.58 -16.72 1.30
C LYS A 335 22.68 -16.18 2.42
N PHE A 336 23.14 -16.26 3.68
CA PHE A 336 22.40 -15.73 4.83
C PHE A 336 22.12 -14.25 4.69
N ALA A 337 23.17 -13.46 4.42
CA ALA A 337 23.05 -12.01 4.25
C ALA A 337 22.15 -11.63 3.05
N ASN A 338 22.27 -12.34 1.93
CA ASN A 338 21.46 -12.08 0.73
C ASN A 338 19.96 -12.32 0.98
N TRP A 339 19.61 -13.43 1.63
CA TRP A 339 18.21 -13.77 1.89
C TRP A 339 17.62 -12.98 3.06
N GLU A 340 18.45 -12.55 4.02
CA GLU A 340 18.06 -11.55 5.02
C GLU A 340 17.75 -10.20 4.38
N MET A 341 18.61 -9.71 3.47
CA MET A 341 18.38 -8.47 2.71
C MET A 341 17.06 -8.52 1.93
N LYS A 342 16.73 -9.66 1.34
CA LYS A 342 15.47 -9.89 0.60
C LYS A 342 14.26 -10.12 1.49
N GLY A 343 14.45 -10.22 2.80
CA GLY A 343 13.37 -10.30 3.77
C GLY A 343 12.59 -11.61 3.76
N VAL A 344 13.20 -12.71 3.33
CA VAL A 344 12.54 -14.03 3.32
C VAL A 344 12.16 -14.43 4.74
N PRO A 345 10.88 -14.72 5.02
CA PRO A 345 10.37 -14.91 6.38
C PRO A 345 11.04 -16.04 7.18
N LEU A 346 11.36 -17.14 6.54
CA LEU A 346 11.92 -18.31 7.21
C LEU A 346 13.08 -18.89 6.38
N ARG A 347 14.22 -19.12 7.05
CA ARG A 347 15.37 -19.83 6.50
C ARG A 347 15.50 -21.18 7.14
N ILE A 348 15.62 -22.24 6.35
CA ILE A 348 15.92 -23.60 6.79
C ILE A 348 17.35 -23.94 6.38
N GLU A 349 18.18 -24.31 7.33
CA GLU A 349 19.55 -24.75 7.12
C GLU A 349 19.62 -26.26 7.34
N ILE A 350 20.25 -27.00 6.44
CA ILE A 350 20.41 -28.46 6.51
C ILE A 350 21.85 -28.84 6.16
N GLY A 351 22.54 -29.48 7.07
CA GLY A 351 23.90 -29.97 6.89
C GLY A 351 24.03 -31.44 7.28
N PRO A 352 25.25 -32.04 7.14
CA PRO A 352 25.47 -33.47 7.41
C PRO A 352 25.03 -33.87 8.83
N LYS A 353 25.40 -33.09 9.85
CA LYS A 353 25.04 -33.35 11.24
C LYS A 353 23.54 -33.24 11.52
N ASP A 354 22.87 -32.38 10.78
CA ASP A 354 21.42 -32.23 10.90
C ASP A 354 20.70 -33.43 10.33
N ILE A 355 21.16 -33.94 9.19
CA ILE A 355 20.64 -35.17 8.56
C ILE A 355 20.82 -36.36 9.48
N GLU A 356 22.03 -36.54 10.06
CA GLU A 356 22.33 -37.63 11.02
C GLU A 356 21.43 -37.61 12.26
N ASN A 357 21.02 -36.40 12.70
CA ASN A 357 20.16 -36.20 13.88
C ASN A 357 18.67 -36.04 13.52
N ASN A 358 18.27 -36.33 12.30
CA ASN A 358 16.89 -36.18 11.80
C ASN A 358 16.27 -34.81 12.13
N ARG A 359 17.04 -33.74 11.93
CA ARG A 359 16.62 -32.36 12.24
C ARG A 359 17.10 -31.37 11.18
N CYS A 360 16.58 -30.14 11.25
CA CYS A 360 17.13 -28.98 10.58
C CYS A 360 17.19 -27.78 11.52
N VAL A 361 17.83 -26.69 11.10
CA VAL A 361 17.79 -25.39 11.77
C VAL A 361 16.83 -24.48 11.04
N ALA A 362 15.82 -23.96 11.70
CA ALA A 362 14.93 -22.92 11.19
C ALA A 362 15.31 -21.56 11.82
N VAL A 363 15.43 -20.53 11.01
CA VAL A 363 15.76 -19.17 11.47
C VAL A 363 14.68 -18.20 10.99
N ARG A 364 14.00 -17.58 11.93
CA ARG A 364 12.99 -16.55 11.65
C ARG A 364 13.67 -15.25 11.23
N ARG A 365 13.07 -14.55 10.27
CA ARG A 365 13.60 -13.26 9.81
C ARG A 365 13.27 -12.09 10.74
N ASP A 366 12.12 -12.14 11.41
CA ASP A 366 11.59 -11.03 12.20
C ASP A 366 12.27 -10.81 13.57
N ASP A 367 12.85 -11.85 14.15
CA ASP A 367 13.55 -11.80 15.45
C ASP A 367 14.89 -12.56 15.47
N ARG A 368 15.21 -13.27 14.38
CA ARG A 368 16.40 -14.10 14.19
C ARG A 368 16.50 -15.28 15.16
N GLU A 369 15.39 -15.68 15.75
CA GLU A 369 15.34 -16.87 16.58
C GLU A 369 15.75 -18.10 15.76
N LYS A 370 16.65 -18.90 16.34
CA LYS A 370 17.11 -20.18 15.78
C LYS A 370 16.46 -21.33 16.52
N LEU A 371 15.77 -22.18 15.77
CA LEU A 371 15.05 -23.33 16.28
C LEU A 371 15.58 -24.61 15.64
N PHE A 372 15.75 -25.65 16.43
CA PHE A 372 15.99 -26.98 15.91
C PHE A 372 14.65 -27.69 15.74
N LEU A 373 14.34 -28.07 14.52
CA LEU A 373 13.09 -28.76 14.17
C LEU A 373 13.38 -30.19 13.76
N SER A 374 12.58 -31.14 14.28
CA SER A 374 12.59 -32.51 13.76
C SER A 374 12.11 -32.49 12.31
N LEU A 375 12.79 -33.24 11.44
CA LEU A 375 12.35 -33.39 10.04
C LEU A 375 10.96 -34.05 9.95
N ASP A 376 10.55 -34.81 10.96
CA ASP A 376 9.23 -35.46 10.98
C ASP A 376 8.09 -34.48 11.23
N GLU A 377 8.37 -33.32 11.85
CA GLU A 377 7.37 -32.33 12.24
C GLU A 377 7.27 -31.11 11.29
N LEU A 378 8.08 -31.06 10.23
CA LEU A 378 8.20 -29.88 9.38
C LEU A 378 6.87 -29.44 8.75
N ASP A 379 6.03 -30.39 8.37
CA ASP A 379 4.75 -30.10 7.70
C ASP A 379 3.78 -29.32 8.60
N THR A 380 3.94 -29.44 9.91
CA THR A 380 3.16 -28.68 10.90
C THR A 380 3.92 -27.46 11.39
N LYS A 381 5.20 -27.63 11.71
CA LYS A 381 6.00 -26.56 12.35
C LYS A 381 6.33 -25.40 11.42
N VAL A 382 6.55 -25.64 10.14
CA VAL A 382 6.88 -24.56 9.20
C VAL A 382 5.68 -23.62 8.99
N PRO A 383 4.46 -24.10 8.70
CA PRO A 383 3.28 -23.23 8.68
C PRO A 383 3.05 -22.46 10.00
N GLU A 384 3.18 -23.12 11.17
CA GLU A 384 3.05 -22.47 12.48
C GLU A 384 4.05 -21.32 12.65
N LEU A 385 5.31 -21.51 12.22
CA LEU A 385 6.33 -20.47 12.29
C LEU A 385 6.05 -19.30 11.36
N LEU A 386 5.53 -19.54 10.15
CA LEU A 386 5.13 -18.49 9.24
C LEU A 386 3.96 -17.66 9.82
N ASP A 387 2.97 -18.33 10.43
CA ASP A 387 1.88 -17.63 11.10
C ASP A 387 2.39 -16.82 12.30
N ALA A 388 3.36 -17.34 13.05
CA ALA A 388 4.00 -16.62 14.15
C ALA A 388 4.79 -15.38 13.68
N VAL A 389 5.47 -15.46 12.53
CA VAL A 389 6.13 -14.30 11.90
C VAL A 389 5.08 -13.25 11.51
N GLN A 390 4.00 -13.66 10.82
CA GLN A 390 2.91 -12.74 10.42
C GLN A 390 2.34 -11.99 11.62
N LYS A 391 2.04 -12.70 12.69
CA LYS A 391 1.50 -12.15 13.93
C LYS A 391 2.49 -11.21 14.62
N SER A 392 3.75 -11.62 14.77
CA SER A 392 4.80 -10.81 15.40
C SER A 392 5.02 -9.48 14.67
N LEU A 393 4.98 -9.47 13.34
CA LEU A 393 5.12 -8.24 12.57
C LEU A 393 3.97 -7.27 12.83
N TYR A 394 2.74 -7.78 12.91
CA TYR A 394 1.58 -6.97 13.25
C TYR A 394 1.69 -6.38 14.66
N GLU A 395 1.96 -7.22 15.66
CA GLU A 395 2.09 -6.81 17.07
C GLU A 395 3.17 -5.74 17.27
N LYS A 396 4.31 -5.85 16.58
CA LYS A 396 5.37 -4.84 16.64
C LYS A 396 4.95 -3.51 15.99
N ALA A 397 4.25 -3.56 14.87
CA ALA A 397 3.76 -2.36 14.19
C ALA A 397 2.62 -1.69 14.99
N GLU A 398 1.74 -2.48 15.60
CA GLU A 398 0.67 -2.00 16.48
C GLU A 398 1.24 -1.31 17.73
N ALA A 399 2.19 -1.94 18.41
CA ALA A 399 2.88 -1.35 19.55
C ALA A 399 3.57 -0.02 19.18
N ASN A 400 4.24 0.05 18.02
CA ASN A 400 4.84 1.30 17.53
C ASN A 400 3.79 2.40 17.33
N MET A 401 2.64 2.08 16.75
CA MET A 401 1.58 3.05 16.52
C MET A 401 0.95 3.53 17.84
N GLU A 402 0.68 2.61 18.78
CA GLU A 402 0.12 2.93 20.08
C GLU A 402 1.05 3.80 20.93
N GLU A 403 2.34 3.44 21.00
CA GLU A 403 3.36 4.17 21.75
C GLU A 403 3.60 5.58 21.21
N HIS A 404 3.30 5.82 19.92
CA HIS A 404 3.53 7.10 19.25
C HIS A 404 2.23 7.79 18.81
N THR A 405 1.13 7.52 19.52
CA THR A 405 -0.15 8.22 19.36
C THR A 405 -0.50 8.96 20.65
N TYR A 406 -0.53 10.29 20.59
CA TYR A 406 -0.62 11.15 21.76
C TYR A 406 -1.84 12.06 21.70
N PRO A 407 -2.62 12.21 22.78
CA PRO A 407 -3.58 13.30 22.90
C PRO A 407 -2.87 14.63 23.12
N ALA A 408 -3.45 15.73 22.62
CA ALA A 408 -3.00 17.07 22.92
C ALA A 408 -4.21 18.00 23.14
N TYR A 409 -4.05 18.92 24.09
CA TYR A 409 -5.12 19.80 24.56
C TYR A 409 -4.86 21.29 24.29
N SER A 410 -3.72 21.60 23.68
CA SER A 410 -3.37 22.93 23.14
C SER A 410 -2.53 22.79 21.88
N LEU A 411 -2.46 23.87 21.08
CA LEU A 411 -1.60 23.92 19.89
C LEU A 411 -0.12 23.84 20.28
N GLU A 412 0.28 24.47 21.38
CA GLU A 412 1.65 24.45 21.89
C GLU A 412 2.05 23.03 22.34
N GLU A 413 1.14 22.31 23.01
CA GLU A 413 1.37 20.91 23.40
C GLU A 413 1.52 20.02 22.17
N ALA A 414 0.63 20.16 21.19
CA ALA A 414 0.69 19.40 19.94
C ALA A 414 2.02 19.66 19.19
N LYS A 415 2.44 20.91 19.09
CA LYS A 415 3.72 21.29 18.49
C LYS A 415 4.91 20.67 19.23
N LYS A 416 4.92 20.76 20.56
CA LYS A 416 5.99 20.20 21.39
C LYS A 416 6.11 18.69 21.22
N ILE A 417 4.98 17.96 21.24
CA ILE A 417 4.99 16.52 21.03
C ILE A 417 5.53 16.18 19.63
N GLN A 418 5.11 16.92 18.61
CA GLN A 418 5.59 16.70 17.25
C GLN A 418 7.10 16.93 17.11
N GLU A 419 7.64 17.97 17.72
CA GLU A 419 9.07 18.30 17.68
C GLU A 419 9.93 17.30 18.45
N GLU A 420 9.45 16.80 19.59
CA GLU A 420 10.22 15.92 20.47
C GLU A 420 10.06 14.42 20.13
N LYS A 421 8.88 13.99 19.65
CA LYS A 421 8.52 12.57 19.52
C LYS A 421 8.05 12.17 18.14
N GLY A 422 7.45 13.09 17.38
CA GLY A 422 6.73 12.74 16.15
C GLY A 422 5.45 11.94 16.44
N GLY A 423 4.98 11.21 15.44
CA GLY A 423 3.84 10.31 15.58
C GLY A 423 2.48 10.93 15.23
N PHE A 424 1.43 10.25 15.65
CA PHE A 424 0.06 10.76 15.54
C PHE A 424 -0.29 11.61 16.76
N ILE A 425 -0.93 12.74 16.52
CA ILE A 425 -1.46 13.59 17.58
C ILE A 425 -2.98 13.66 17.43
N LYS A 426 -3.69 13.29 18.49
CA LYS A 426 -5.15 13.33 18.58
C LYS A 426 -5.56 14.63 19.25
N THR A 427 -6.45 15.38 18.64
CA THR A 427 -7.10 16.54 19.28
C THR A 427 -8.60 16.54 18.99
N MET A 428 -9.34 17.28 19.79
CA MET A 428 -10.65 17.73 19.35
C MET A 428 -10.51 18.86 18.33
N TRP A 429 -11.50 19.05 17.46
CA TRP A 429 -11.48 20.05 16.39
C TRP A 429 -12.89 20.62 16.13
N CYS A 430 -12.95 21.93 15.89
CA CYS A 430 -14.22 22.64 15.63
C CYS A 430 -14.78 22.46 14.21
N GLY A 431 -13.99 21.87 13.29
CA GLY A 431 -14.36 21.72 11.89
C GLY A 431 -13.95 22.89 10.98
N GLU A 432 -13.33 23.94 11.54
CA GLU A 432 -12.98 25.15 10.78
C GLU A 432 -11.63 25.02 10.07
N LEU A 433 -11.58 25.42 8.79
CA LEU A 433 -10.37 25.41 7.98
C LEU A 433 -9.23 26.26 8.60
N GLU A 434 -9.58 27.39 9.22
CA GLU A 434 -8.59 28.25 9.86
C GLU A 434 -7.77 27.52 10.93
N CYS A 435 -8.42 26.67 11.73
CA CYS A 435 -7.72 25.86 12.73
C CYS A 435 -6.84 24.79 12.11
N GLU A 436 -7.29 24.17 11.02
CA GLU A 436 -6.48 23.21 10.26
C GLU A 436 -5.24 23.89 9.67
N MET A 437 -5.36 25.09 9.12
CA MET A 437 -4.24 25.86 8.60
C MET A 437 -3.26 26.28 9.69
N LYS A 438 -3.75 26.72 10.86
CA LYS A 438 -2.89 27.05 12.02
C LYS A 438 -2.08 25.85 12.49
N MET A 439 -2.68 24.65 12.54
CA MET A 439 -1.95 23.41 12.87
C MET A 439 -0.81 23.16 11.89
N LYS A 440 -1.06 23.34 10.59
CA LYS A 440 -0.04 23.18 9.55
C LYS A 440 1.07 24.22 9.64
N GLU A 441 0.73 25.49 9.80
CA GLU A 441 1.69 26.60 9.78
C GLU A 441 2.51 26.68 11.06
N GLN A 442 1.91 26.41 12.24
CA GLN A 442 2.58 26.60 13.51
C GLN A 442 3.15 25.32 14.11
N ALA A 443 2.57 24.15 13.83
CA ALA A 443 3.04 22.86 14.33
C ALA A 443 3.59 21.93 13.24
N GLY A 444 3.58 22.34 11.97
CA GLY A 444 4.16 21.57 10.86
C GLY A 444 3.39 20.29 10.50
N MET A 445 2.17 20.11 11.02
CA MET A 445 1.37 18.89 10.82
C MET A 445 0.18 19.14 9.91
N SER A 446 -0.15 18.17 9.08
CA SER A 446 -1.42 18.14 8.34
C SER A 446 -2.45 17.24 9.03
N SER A 447 -3.73 17.50 8.77
CA SER A 447 -4.79 16.58 9.17
C SER A 447 -4.62 15.25 8.45
N ARG A 448 -4.77 14.16 9.20
CA ARG A 448 -4.71 12.81 8.60
C ARG A 448 -6.12 12.31 8.32
N CYS A 449 -6.92 12.18 9.36
CA CYS A 449 -8.32 11.84 9.24
C CYS A 449 -9.09 12.14 10.54
N MET A 450 -10.41 12.27 10.41
CA MET A 450 -11.35 12.09 11.50
C MET A 450 -11.65 10.59 11.57
N PRO A 451 -11.15 9.85 12.59
CA PRO A 451 -11.31 8.40 12.64
C PRO A 451 -12.79 8.02 12.71
N LEU A 452 -13.13 6.83 12.19
CA LEU A 452 -14.49 6.32 12.26
C LEU A 452 -14.96 6.10 13.71
N HIS A 453 -14.01 5.69 14.56
CA HIS A 453 -14.25 5.61 16.01
C HIS A 453 -13.85 6.94 16.64
N GLN A 454 -14.84 7.71 17.10
CA GLN A 454 -14.65 9.01 17.72
C GLN A 454 -14.50 8.87 19.23
N GLU A 455 -13.47 9.48 19.79
CA GLU A 455 -13.26 9.64 21.24
C GLU A 455 -13.58 11.07 21.65
N HIS A 456 -14.15 11.26 22.82
CA HIS A 456 -14.35 12.59 23.40
C HIS A 456 -13.18 12.94 24.31
N LEU A 457 -12.26 13.77 23.82
CA LEU A 457 -11.05 14.19 24.56
C LEU A 457 -11.29 15.48 25.35
N ALA A 458 -12.10 16.41 24.83
CA ALA A 458 -12.40 17.71 25.41
C ALA A 458 -13.65 18.33 24.74
N ASP A 459 -14.27 19.32 25.37
CA ASP A 459 -15.44 20.02 24.84
C ASP A 459 -15.10 21.07 23.79
N THR A 460 -13.86 21.55 23.77
CA THR A 460 -13.44 22.67 22.93
C THR A 460 -12.28 22.32 22.01
N CYS A 461 -12.21 23.02 20.89
CA CYS A 461 -11.06 22.97 19.95
C CYS A 461 -9.84 23.60 20.64
N PRO A 462 -8.71 22.89 20.75
CA PRO A 462 -7.51 23.37 21.41
C PRO A 462 -6.82 24.54 20.66
N ILE A 463 -7.26 24.83 19.43
CA ILE A 463 -6.67 25.88 18.59
C ILE A 463 -7.42 27.22 18.72
N CYS A 464 -8.74 27.19 18.81
CA CYS A 464 -9.56 28.43 18.84
C CYS A 464 -10.51 28.56 20.04
N GLY A 465 -10.64 27.54 20.88
CA GLY A 465 -11.53 27.52 22.03
C GLY A 465 -13.03 27.40 21.73
N LYS A 466 -13.43 27.33 20.44
CA LYS A 466 -14.83 27.08 20.04
C LYS A 466 -15.25 25.65 20.41
N PRO A 467 -16.58 25.37 20.54
CA PRO A 467 -17.06 24.01 20.73
C PRO A 467 -16.49 23.06 19.66
N ALA A 468 -16.01 21.91 20.09
CA ALA A 468 -15.46 20.89 19.20
C ALA A 468 -16.57 20.05 18.59
N LYS A 469 -16.35 19.60 17.34
CA LYS A 469 -17.29 18.75 16.59
C LYS A 469 -16.77 17.34 16.37
N HIS A 470 -15.44 17.22 16.19
CA HIS A 470 -14.79 15.96 15.82
C HIS A 470 -13.48 15.76 16.57
N MET A 471 -13.15 14.52 16.86
CA MET A 471 -11.77 14.14 17.16
C MET A 471 -11.04 13.88 15.84
N ILE A 472 -9.80 14.37 15.71
CA ILE A 472 -9.02 14.32 14.49
C ILE A 472 -7.58 13.89 14.79
N TYR A 473 -6.98 13.16 13.85
CA TYR A 473 -5.57 12.80 13.86
C TYR A 473 -4.75 13.79 13.01
N TRP A 474 -3.64 14.24 13.57
CA TRP A 474 -2.63 15.07 12.92
C TRP A 474 -1.31 14.31 12.81
N GLY A 475 -0.48 14.67 11.85
CA GLY A 475 0.87 14.13 11.72
C GLY A 475 1.64 14.73 10.56
N VAL A 476 2.94 14.54 10.59
CA VAL A 476 3.80 14.75 9.42
C VAL A 476 3.65 13.54 8.51
N ALA A 477 3.50 13.76 7.21
CA ALA A 477 3.23 12.72 6.24
C ALA A 477 4.28 12.67 5.12
N TYR A 478 4.37 11.50 4.48
CA TYR A 478 5.13 11.27 3.25
C TYR A 478 4.49 11.90 2.03
#